data_bd0808d07a5a7ac00945eea6516c34c7
#
_entry.id   bd0808d07a5a7ac00945eea6516c34c7
#
_cell.length_a   1.000
_cell.length_b   1.000
_cell.length_c   1.000
_cell.angle_alpha   90.00
_cell.angle_beta   90.00
_cell.angle_gamma   90.00
#
_symmetry.space_group_name_H-M   'P 1'
#
loop_
_entity.id
_entity.type
_entity.pdbx_description
1 polymer ?
#
loop_
_entity_poly.entity_id
_entity_poly.type
_entity_poly.pdbx_seq_one_letter_code
_entity_poly.pdbx_strand_id
1 'polypeptide(L)'
;MVTKTPITDLDTPEFVVPVENLIPVNSYPAHMQEIPASRMFQIKNALDKYKATNGADAVTYDASQGDGGASLPGVPTDILRRAVEIQIKHGTGYDQPFGTALFRKTAAENYWKLDAASGWGANNIVFTQGGRDGLNKAYQAMIALGNGQVGDLLVVSRVPWITYNWGPYSMGLNVLRAPGRPENGWRYTPESIRACADFAKQQGRNVAGLVLTSPDNPTGRTTPIEEQIELAKVALESGYPFVLFDWIYHWVTDTGPSDI
;
A
#
# COMPACT_ATOMS: atom_id res chain seq x y z
N MET A 1 14.62 -27.81 -0.97
CA MET A 1 15.24 -27.04 0.13
C MET A 1 15.11 -25.57 -0.25
N VAL A 2 14.31 -24.81 0.45
CA VAL A 2 14.28 -23.36 0.25
C VAL A 2 15.52 -22.84 0.95
N THR A 3 16.52 -22.43 0.17
CA THR A 3 17.67 -21.71 0.70
C THR A 3 17.13 -20.42 1.33
N LYS A 4 17.16 -20.35 2.67
CA LYS A 4 16.96 -19.10 3.39
C LYS A 4 18.14 -18.21 2.98
N THR A 5 17.90 -17.24 2.11
CA THR A 5 18.83 -16.12 2.01
C THR A 5 18.76 -15.42 3.37
N PRO A 6 19.84 -15.35 4.13
CA PRO A 6 19.84 -14.61 5.37
C PRO A 6 19.49 -13.15 5.04
N ILE A 7 18.68 -12.51 5.85
CA ILE A 7 18.58 -11.05 5.85
C ILE A 7 19.92 -10.58 6.41
N THR A 8 20.91 -10.39 5.55
CA THR A 8 22.29 -10.19 5.95
C THR A 8 22.64 -8.73 6.20
N ASP A 9 21.83 -7.80 5.73
CA ASP A 9 22.08 -6.39 5.93
C ASP A 9 20.75 -5.61 6.08
N LEU A 10 20.44 -5.22 7.32
CA LEU A 10 19.25 -4.43 7.64
C LEU A 10 19.48 -2.91 7.49
N ASP A 11 20.70 -2.50 7.22
CA ASP A 11 21.11 -1.10 7.12
C ASP A 11 21.19 -0.62 5.67
N THR A 12 21.10 -1.54 4.71
CA THR A 12 21.08 -1.18 3.28
C THR A 12 19.69 -1.39 2.65
N PRO A 13 19.34 -0.57 1.62
CA PRO A 13 18.18 -0.82 0.78
C PRO A 13 18.27 -2.19 0.09
N GLU A 14 17.12 -2.85 -0.06
CA GLU A 14 17.03 -4.18 -0.66
C GLU A 14 15.98 -4.22 -1.76
N PHE A 15 16.34 -4.71 -2.93
CA PHE A 15 15.35 -5.03 -3.96
C PHE A 15 14.47 -6.22 -3.52
N VAL A 16 13.17 -6.11 -3.77
CA VAL A 16 12.21 -7.18 -3.43
C VAL A 16 12.41 -8.41 -4.28
N VAL A 17 12.79 -8.23 -5.53
CA VAL A 17 13.13 -9.32 -6.46
C VAL A 17 14.63 -9.30 -6.77
N PRO A 18 15.22 -10.43 -7.20
CA PRO A 18 16.61 -10.48 -7.63
C PRO A 18 16.93 -9.41 -8.68
N VAL A 19 18.14 -8.85 -8.63
CA VAL A 19 18.58 -7.77 -9.53
C VAL A 19 18.49 -8.18 -10.99
N GLU A 20 18.78 -9.41 -11.32
CA GLU A 20 18.70 -9.98 -12.67
C GLU A 20 17.28 -10.02 -13.24
N ASN A 21 16.27 -9.95 -12.37
CA ASN A 21 14.86 -9.94 -12.74
C ASN A 21 14.24 -8.53 -12.72
N LEU A 22 15.03 -7.48 -12.47
CA LEU A 22 14.52 -6.12 -12.49
C LEU A 22 14.23 -5.65 -13.92
N ILE A 23 13.21 -4.80 -14.04
CA ILE A 23 12.91 -4.13 -15.32
C ILE A 23 14.13 -3.28 -15.70
N PRO A 24 14.69 -3.47 -16.92
CA PRO A 24 15.86 -2.71 -17.35
C PRO A 24 15.63 -1.20 -17.35
N VAL A 25 16.66 -0.45 -16.99
CA VAL A 25 16.61 1.01 -17.08
C VAL A 25 16.49 1.44 -18.55
N ASN A 26 15.65 2.43 -18.81
CA ASN A 26 15.46 3.03 -20.15
C ASN A 26 15.01 2.04 -21.23
N SER A 27 14.39 0.91 -20.84
CA SER A 27 13.82 -0.02 -21.81
C SER A 27 12.42 -0.44 -21.39
N TYR A 28 11.55 -0.65 -22.36
CA TYR A 28 10.34 -1.40 -22.14
C TYR A 28 10.73 -2.87 -21.98
N PRO A 29 10.21 -3.55 -20.93
CA PRO A 29 10.48 -4.96 -20.78
C PRO A 29 9.90 -5.72 -21.99
N ALA A 30 10.71 -6.54 -22.63
CA ALA A 30 10.26 -7.40 -23.71
C ALA A 30 9.31 -8.49 -23.22
N HIS A 31 9.30 -8.74 -21.90
CA HIS A 31 8.46 -9.73 -21.24
C HIS A 31 8.19 -9.27 -19.81
N MET A 32 7.12 -9.76 -19.23
CA MET A 32 6.80 -9.51 -17.84
C MET A 32 7.79 -10.24 -16.93
N GLN A 33 8.16 -9.56 -15.83
CA GLN A 33 8.93 -10.21 -14.79
C GLN A 33 8.11 -11.30 -14.10
N GLU A 34 8.79 -12.35 -13.68
CA GLU A 34 8.22 -13.34 -12.80
C GLU A 34 8.02 -12.73 -11.41
N ILE A 35 6.76 -12.68 -10.98
CA ILE A 35 6.40 -12.20 -9.66
C ILE A 35 6.45 -13.37 -8.69
N PRO A 36 7.18 -13.27 -7.57
CA PRO A 36 7.26 -14.35 -6.60
C PRO A 36 5.89 -14.78 -6.09
N ALA A 37 5.64 -16.07 -6.01
CA ALA A 37 4.39 -16.61 -5.47
C ALA A 37 4.18 -16.17 -4.01
N SER A 38 2.94 -15.85 -3.65
CA SER A 38 2.59 -15.45 -2.29
C SER A 38 2.79 -16.60 -1.31
N ARG A 39 3.59 -16.37 -0.27
CA ARG A 39 3.80 -17.33 0.82
C ARG A 39 2.55 -17.55 1.68
N MET A 40 1.59 -16.64 1.65
CA MET A 40 0.35 -16.74 2.42
C MET A 40 -0.45 -18.00 2.06
N PHE A 41 -0.50 -18.36 0.79
CA PHE A 41 -1.16 -19.60 0.35
C PHE A 41 -0.41 -20.85 0.82
N GLN A 42 0.92 -20.78 0.99
CA GLN A 42 1.71 -21.90 1.53
C GLN A 42 1.38 -22.16 3.00
N ILE A 43 1.13 -21.10 3.78
CA ILE A 43 0.71 -21.24 5.20
C ILE A 43 -0.66 -21.91 5.27
N LYS A 44 -1.63 -21.46 4.47
CA LYS A 44 -2.95 -22.09 4.39
C LYS A 44 -2.85 -23.57 4.02
N ASN A 45 -2.11 -23.91 2.98
CA ASN A 45 -1.89 -25.29 2.56
C ASN A 45 -1.24 -26.15 3.67
N ALA A 46 -0.30 -25.57 4.44
CA ALA A 46 0.31 -26.24 5.56
C ALA A 46 -0.70 -26.54 6.68
N LEU A 47 -1.58 -25.57 6.98
CA LEU A 47 -2.65 -25.72 7.95
C LEU A 47 -3.66 -26.80 7.53
N ASP A 48 -4.09 -26.77 6.27
CA ASP A 48 -5.00 -27.77 5.72
C ASP A 48 -4.40 -29.17 5.77
N LYS A 49 -3.11 -29.30 5.43
CA LYS A 49 -2.37 -30.56 5.55
C LYS A 49 -2.27 -31.03 6.99
N TYR A 50 -2.03 -30.14 7.95
CA TYR A 50 -2.02 -30.46 9.39
C TYR A 50 -3.37 -31.00 9.85
N LYS A 51 -4.47 -30.35 9.50
CA LYS A 51 -5.83 -30.80 9.82
C LYS A 51 -6.15 -32.16 9.20
N ALA A 52 -5.76 -32.38 7.95
CA ALA A 52 -5.96 -33.66 7.26
C ALA A 52 -5.19 -34.80 7.93
N THR A 53 -4.01 -34.51 8.50
CA THR A 53 -3.16 -35.52 9.14
C THR A 53 -3.59 -35.83 10.58
N ASN A 54 -4.07 -34.82 11.33
CA ASN A 54 -4.34 -34.93 12.77
C ASN A 54 -5.83 -35.04 13.10
N GLY A 55 -6.71 -35.06 12.09
CA GLY A 55 -8.16 -35.17 12.23
C GLY A 55 -8.87 -33.82 12.35
N ALA A 56 -10.18 -33.84 12.16
CA ALA A 56 -11.02 -32.64 12.15
C ALA A 56 -11.03 -31.88 13.49
N ASP A 57 -10.81 -32.58 14.58
CA ASP A 57 -10.79 -32.02 15.94
C ASP A 57 -9.42 -31.51 16.38
N ALA A 58 -8.43 -31.52 15.46
CA ALA A 58 -7.11 -31.00 15.75
C ALA A 58 -7.17 -29.52 16.14
N VAL A 59 -6.64 -29.20 17.32
CA VAL A 59 -6.58 -27.81 17.79
C VAL A 59 -5.70 -27.00 16.87
N THR A 60 -6.27 -25.95 16.30
CA THR A 60 -5.55 -25.04 15.41
C THR A 60 -5.73 -23.60 15.87
N TYR A 61 -4.65 -22.84 15.80
CA TYR A 61 -4.64 -21.39 15.99
C TYR A 61 -4.30 -20.76 14.66
N ASP A 62 -5.33 -20.39 13.90
CA ASP A 62 -5.12 -19.76 12.59
C ASP A 62 -4.77 -18.27 12.76
N ALA A 63 -3.50 -17.96 12.65
CA ALA A 63 -2.98 -16.60 12.64
C ALA A 63 -2.44 -16.21 11.24
N SER A 64 -2.91 -16.89 10.19
CA SER A 64 -2.43 -16.67 8.82
C SER A 64 -2.93 -15.37 8.20
N GLN A 65 -4.12 -14.92 8.56
CA GLN A 65 -4.73 -13.72 8.02
C GLN A 65 -5.58 -13.01 9.08
N GLY A 66 -5.30 -11.74 9.31
CA GLY A 66 -6.21 -10.84 10.02
C GLY A 66 -7.35 -10.43 9.08
N ASP A 67 -8.57 -10.79 9.42
CA ASP A 67 -9.76 -10.44 8.65
C ASP A 67 -10.77 -9.72 9.55
N GLY A 68 -11.03 -8.45 9.24
CA GLY A 68 -12.04 -7.66 9.93
C GLY A 68 -13.43 -8.27 9.84
N GLY A 69 -13.72 -9.04 8.79
CA GLY A 69 -14.99 -9.75 8.59
C GLY A 69 -15.29 -10.81 9.64
N ALA A 70 -14.26 -11.33 10.31
CA ALA A 70 -14.43 -12.32 11.38
C ALA A 70 -14.81 -11.70 12.74
N SER A 71 -14.46 -10.43 12.97
CA SER A 71 -14.59 -9.77 14.29
C SER A 71 -15.36 -8.45 14.25
N LEU A 72 -15.54 -7.86 13.08
CA LEU A 72 -16.27 -6.60 12.91
C LEU A 72 -17.65 -6.86 12.31
N PRO A 73 -18.69 -6.13 12.75
CA PRO A 73 -20.00 -6.22 12.13
C PRO A 73 -19.90 -5.74 10.67
N GLY A 74 -20.71 -6.35 9.82
CA GLY A 74 -20.86 -5.89 8.44
C GLY A 74 -21.51 -4.51 8.36
N VAL A 75 -21.72 -4.01 7.16
CA VAL A 75 -22.46 -2.78 6.93
C VAL A 75 -23.85 -2.87 7.56
N PRO A 76 -24.32 -1.85 8.33
CA PRO A 76 -25.65 -1.86 8.93
C PRO A 76 -26.76 -2.16 7.92
N THR A 77 -27.72 -2.99 8.32
CA THR A 77 -28.77 -3.49 7.42
C THR A 77 -29.62 -2.39 6.80
N ASP A 78 -29.89 -1.34 7.54
CA ASP A 78 -30.63 -0.16 7.07
C ASP A 78 -29.90 0.59 5.95
N ILE A 79 -28.58 0.71 6.07
CA ILE A 79 -27.73 1.31 5.01
C ILE A 79 -27.75 0.44 3.75
N LEU A 80 -27.64 -0.91 3.91
CA LEU A 80 -27.72 -1.82 2.77
C LEU A 80 -29.10 -1.74 2.08
N ARG A 81 -30.19 -1.73 2.83
CA ARG A 81 -31.54 -1.59 2.27
C ARG A 81 -31.67 -0.28 1.51
N ARG A 82 -31.22 0.83 2.10
CA ARG A 82 -31.27 2.13 1.45
C ARG A 82 -30.43 2.17 0.15
N ALA A 83 -29.26 1.53 0.14
CA ALA A 83 -28.44 1.42 -1.07
C ALA A 83 -29.19 0.66 -2.18
N VAL A 84 -29.85 -0.44 -1.84
CA VAL A 84 -30.66 -1.22 -2.79
C VAL A 84 -31.85 -0.40 -3.31
N GLU A 85 -32.57 0.33 -2.46
CA GLU A 85 -33.68 1.19 -2.86
C GLU A 85 -33.24 2.30 -3.82
N ILE A 86 -32.09 2.91 -3.54
CA ILE A 86 -31.47 3.91 -4.43
C ILE A 86 -31.14 3.29 -5.79
N GLN A 87 -30.55 2.10 -5.79
CA GLN A 87 -30.20 1.38 -7.01
C GLN A 87 -31.44 1.02 -7.84
N ILE A 88 -32.51 0.55 -7.19
CA ILE A 88 -33.78 0.25 -7.86
C ILE A 88 -34.40 1.51 -8.46
N LYS A 89 -34.34 2.63 -7.73
CA LYS A 89 -34.93 3.90 -8.13
C LYS A 89 -34.19 4.53 -9.32
N HIS A 90 -32.89 4.50 -9.31
CA HIS A 90 -32.04 5.22 -10.26
C HIS A 90 -31.47 4.34 -11.37
N GLY A 91 -31.58 3.01 -11.24
CA GLY A 91 -31.05 2.05 -12.22
C GLY A 91 -29.52 2.08 -12.27
N THR A 92 -29.00 1.55 -13.38
CA THR A 92 -27.56 1.44 -13.64
C THR A 92 -27.18 2.37 -14.78
N GLY A 93 -26.69 3.54 -14.47
CA GLY A 93 -26.14 4.50 -15.44
C GLY A 93 -24.64 4.60 -15.36
N TYR A 94 -24.01 5.27 -16.30
CA TYR A 94 -22.61 5.66 -16.20
C TYR A 94 -22.46 6.84 -15.23
N ASP A 95 -21.56 6.70 -14.29
CA ASP A 95 -21.15 7.79 -13.40
C ASP A 95 -20.01 8.62 -14.02
N GLN A 96 -19.71 9.75 -13.38
CA GLN A 96 -18.51 10.52 -13.69
C GLN A 96 -17.26 9.65 -13.47
N PRO A 97 -16.21 9.78 -14.30
CA PRO A 97 -14.98 8.97 -14.18
C PRO A 97 -14.33 9.00 -12.80
N PHE A 98 -14.50 10.09 -12.06
CA PHE A 98 -13.95 10.28 -10.71
C PHE A 98 -14.92 9.87 -9.59
N GLY A 99 -16.07 9.32 -9.93
CA GLY A 99 -17.18 9.09 -9.01
C GLY A 99 -18.21 10.22 -8.99
N THR A 100 -19.38 9.94 -8.45
CA THR A 100 -20.48 10.92 -8.43
C THR A 100 -20.09 12.19 -7.67
N ALA A 101 -20.64 13.33 -8.11
CA ALA A 101 -20.41 14.62 -7.43
C ALA A 101 -20.84 14.57 -5.96
N LEU A 102 -21.95 13.90 -5.66
CA LEU A 102 -22.44 13.73 -4.29
C LEU A 102 -21.45 12.95 -3.43
N PHE A 103 -20.93 11.82 -3.93
CA PHE A 103 -19.94 11.02 -3.20
C PHE A 103 -18.69 11.86 -2.89
N ARG A 104 -18.12 12.50 -3.90
CA ARG A 104 -16.89 13.30 -3.76
C ARG A 104 -17.08 14.46 -2.79
N LYS A 105 -18.21 15.16 -2.88
CA LYS A 105 -18.54 16.24 -1.94
C LYS A 105 -18.68 15.71 -0.52
N THR A 106 -19.44 14.64 -0.33
CA THR A 106 -19.65 14.04 1.00
C THR A 106 -18.33 13.54 1.61
N ALA A 107 -17.49 12.90 0.82
CA ALA A 107 -16.17 12.46 1.28
C ALA A 107 -15.29 13.64 1.69
N ALA A 108 -15.25 14.71 0.90
CA ALA A 108 -14.45 15.88 1.21
C ALA A 108 -14.96 16.62 2.47
N GLU A 109 -16.25 16.92 2.53
CA GLU A 109 -16.82 17.80 3.56
C GLU A 109 -17.13 17.06 4.87
N ASN A 110 -17.67 15.84 4.79
CA ASN A 110 -18.18 15.14 5.97
C ASN A 110 -17.20 14.12 6.52
N TYR A 111 -16.43 13.46 5.66
CA TYR A 111 -15.48 12.43 6.09
C TYR A 111 -14.12 13.03 6.39
N TRP A 112 -13.48 13.64 5.39
CA TRP A 112 -12.16 14.25 5.54
C TRP A 112 -12.18 15.64 6.15
N LYS A 113 -13.35 16.30 6.21
CA LYS A 113 -13.53 17.68 6.72
C LYS A 113 -12.55 18.67 6.08
N LEU A 114 -12.32 18.51 4.78
CA LEU A 114 -11.40 19.37 4.06
C LEU A 114 -11.87 20.81 4.10
N ASP A 115 -10.95 21.71 4.39
CA ASP A 115 -11.21 23.15 4.35
C ASP A 115 -11.08 23.67 2.91
N ALA A 116 -12.16 24.20 2.38
CA ALA A 116 -12.18 24.80 1.04
C ALA A 116 -11.17 25.97 0.90
N ALA A 117 -10.86 26.66 1.99
CA ALA A 117 -9.84 27.72 2.01
C ALA A 117 -8.42 27.19 1.78
N SER A 118 -8.17 25.91 2.09
CA SER A 118 -6.88 25.25 1.82
C SER A 118 -6.65 24.90 0.35
N GLY A 119 -7.68 25.05 -0.50
CA GLY A 119 -7.67 24.60 -1.89
C GLY A 119 -8.01 23.11 -2.07
N TRP A 120 -8.26 22.39 -0.99
CA TRP A 120 -8.67 20.99 -1.02
C TRP A 120 -10.19 20.85 -0.93
N GLY A 121 -10.76 19.92 -1.71
CA GLY A 121 -12.21 19.73 -1.72
C GLY A 121 -12.64 18.58 -2.63
N ALA A 122 -13.87 18.57 -3.05
CA ALA A 122 -14.47 17.51 -3.86
C ALA A 122 -13.69 17.19 -5.16
N ASN A 123 -12.99 18.17 -5.73
CA ASN A 123 -12.19 17.96 -6.94
C ASN A 123 -10.88 17.19 -6.70
N ASN A 124 -10.48 17.04 -5.45
CA ASN A 124 -9.32 16.25 -5.03
C ASN A 124 -9.71 14.83 -4.60
N ILE A 125 -11.01 14.49 -4.67
CA ILE A 125 -11.51 13.16 -4.33
C ILE A 125 -11.76 12.36 -5.60
N VAL A 126 -11.21 11.15 -5.64
CA VAL A 126 -11.47 10.17 -6.70
C VAL A 126 -11.99 8.89 -6.05
N PHE A 127 -13.11 8.39 -6.56
CA PHE A 127 -13.65 7.10 -6.18
C PHE A 127 -12.85 5.97 -6.82
N THR A 128 -12.58 4.92 -6.05
CA THR A 128 -11.94 3.70 -6.54
C THR A 128 -12.69 2.46 -6.06
N GLN A 129 -12.53 1.36 -6.77
CA GLN A 129 -13.13 0.07 -6.41
C GLN A 129 -12.32 -0.64 -5.33
N GLY A 130 -12.25 -0.01 -4.15
CA GLY A 130 -11.44 -0.47 -3.04
C GLY A 130 -9.99 -0.01 -3.10
N GLY A 131 -9.24 -0.23 -2.00
CA GLY A 131 -7.88 0.28 -1.83
C GLY A 131 -6.89 -0.22 -2.88
N ARG A 132 -6.99 -1.47 -3.34
CA ARG A 132 -6.09 -1.98 -4.38
C ARG A 132 -6.24 -1.28 -5.72
N ASP A 133 -7.45 -0.94 -6.12
CA ASP A 133 -7.69 -0.15 -7.32
C ASP A 133 -7.12 1.26 -7.16
N GLY A 134 -7.28 1.85 -5.97
CA GLY A 134 -6.67 3.13 -5.61
C GLY A 134 -5.14 3.09 -5.72
N LEU A 135 -4.50 2.07 -5.17
CA LEU A 135 -3.06 1.89 -5.25
C LEU A 135 -2.59 1.75 -6.70
N ASN A 136 -3.26 0.94 -7.51
CA ASN A 136 -2.91 0.78 -8.93
C ASN A 136 -2.98 2.11 -9.68
N LYS A 137 -4.02 2.90 -9.43
CA LYS A 137 -4.15 4.24 -10.01
C LYS A 137 -3.06 5.19 -9.53
N ALA A 138 -2.68 5.10 -8.25
CA ALA A 138 -1.58 5.88 -7.71
C ALA A 138 -0.24 5.52 -8.38
N TYR A 139 0.04 4.23 -8.59
CA TYR A 139 1.26 3.80 -9.28
C TYR A 139 1.28 4.29 -10.75
N GLN A 140 0.15 4.23 -11.44
CA GLN A 140 0.03 4.77 -12.80
C GLN A 140 0.27 6.28 -12.81
N ALA A 141 -0.28 7.01 -11.84
CA ALA A 141 -0.08 8.45 -11.71
C ALA A 141 1.40 8.81 -11.42
N MET A 142 2.08 8.04 -10.60
CA MET A 142 3.52 8.21 -10.32
C MET A 142 4.36 8.12 -11.60
N ILE A 143 4.03 7.17 -12.49
CA ILE A 143 4.72 7.04 -13.79
C ILE A 143 4.32 8.19 -14.72
N ALA A 144 3.02 8.47 -14.84
CA ALA A 144 2.52 9.41 -15.84
C ALA A 144 2.84 10.88 -15.51
N LEU A 145 2.87 11.26 -14.23
CA LEU A 145 2.98 12.64 -13.77
C LEU A 145 4.34 12.98 -13.16
N GLY A 146 5.10 11.97 -12.71
CA GLY A 146 6.34 12.16 -11.96
C GLY A 146 7.60 12.11 -12.80
N ASN A 147 7.55 12.25 -14.12
CA ASN A 147 8.65 11.94 -15.03
C ASN A 147 9.17 10.49 -14.84
N GLY A 148 8.33 9.64 -14.25
CA GLY A 148 8.65 8.26 -14.00
C GLY A 148 8.81 7.47 -15.28
N GLN A 149 9.76 6.57 -15.26
CA GLN A 149 9.98 5.62 -16.34
C GLN A 149 9.62 4.23 -15.87
N VAL A 150 9.23 3.38 -16.79
CA VAL A 150 9.09 1.95 -16.49
C VAL A 150 10.43 1.45 -15.93
N GLY A 151 10.35 0.85 -14.74
CA GLY A 151 11.52 0.38 -13.99
C GLY A 151 11.98 1.28 -12.86
N ASP A 152 11.39 2.46 -12.68
CA ASP A 152 11.64 3.31 -11.52
C ASP A 152 11.17 2.64 -10.23
N LEU A 153 11.66 3.14 -9.10
CA LEU A 153 11.55 2.46 -7.83
C LEU A 153 10.45 3.05 -6.96
N LEU A 154 9.52 2.21 -6.51
CA LEU A 154 8.65 2.52 -5.39
C LEU A 154 9.35 2.08 -4.10
N VAL A 155 9.56 3.03 -3.19
CA VAL A 155 10.16 2.74 -1.88
C VAL A 155 9.07 2.36 -0.89
N VAL A 156 9.29 1.21 -0.23
CA VAL A 156 8.40 0.66 0.79
C VAL A 156 9.17 0.37 2.08
N SER A 157 8.47 0.14 3.19
CA SER A 157 9.11 -0.22 4.46
C SER A 157 9.89 -1.54 4.35
N ARG A 158 10.76 -1.82 5.32
CA ARG A 158 11.55 -3.07 5.34
C ARG A 158 10.67 -4.31 5.40
N VAL A 159 9.56 -4.23 6.12
CA VAL A 159 8.55 -5.28 6.24
C VAL A 159 7.22 -4.72 5.76
N PRO A 160 7.00 -4.62 4.43
CA PRO A 160 5.81 -3.98 3.90
C PRO A 160 4.63 -4.95 3.87
N TRP A 161 3.41 -4.41 3.78
CA TRP A 161 2.26 -5.22 3.40
C TRP A 161 2.55 -5.98 2.11
N ILE A 162 2.17 -7.25 2.12
CA ILE A 162 2.59 -8.21 1.10
C ILE A 162 2.30 -7.75 -0.34
N THR A 163 1.21 -7.01 -0.55
CA THR A 163 0.84 -6.54 -1.90
C THR A 163 1.80 -5.48 -2.45
N TYR A 164 2.49 -4.73 -1.60
CA TYR A 164 3.53 -3.80 -2.07
C TYR A 164 4.75 -4.51 -2.67
N ASN A 165 4.94 -5.80 -2.39
CA ASN A 165 6.06 -6.55 -2.96
C ASN A 165 5.87 -6.89 -4.45
N TRP A 166 4.65 -6.81 -4.99
CA TRP A 166 4.39 -7.17 -6.39
C TRP A 166 3.40 -6.26 -7.12
N GLY A 167 2.47 -5.60 -6.42
CA GLY A 167 1.50 -4.70 -7.06
C GLY A 167 2.14 -3.68 -7.99
N PRO A 168 3.20 -2.97 -7.56
CA PRO A 168 3.90 -1.99 -8.38
C PRO A 168 4.47 -2.57 -9.68
N TYR A 169 4.96 -3.81 -9.66
CA TYR A 169 5.50 -4.45 -10.86
C TYR A 169 4.47 -4.59 -11.97
N SER A 170 3.21 -4.85 -11.63
CA SER A 170 2.13 -4.94 -12.62
C SER A 170 1.87 -3.61 -13.33
N MET A 171 2.31 -2.50 -12.72
CA MET A 171 2.20 -1.14 -13.27
C MET A 171 3.53 -0.62 -13.83
N GLY A 172 4.57 -1.45 -13.85
CA GLY A 172 5.86 -1.09 -14.41
C GLY A 172 6.85 -0.45 -13.44
N LEU A 173 6.57 -0.47 -12.13
CA LEU A 173 7.51 -0.02 -11.11
C LEU A 173 8.25 -1.21 -10.48
N ASN A 174 9.51 -1.04 -10.17
CA ASN A 174 10.24 -1.95 -9.28
C ASN A 174 10.02 -1.54 -7.82
N VAL A 175 10.36 -2.41 -6.88
CA VAL A 175 10.15 -2.17 -5.45
C VAL A 175 11.47 -2.26 -4.70
N LEU A 176 11.76 -1.18 -3.95
CA LEU A 176 12.92 -1.07 -3.09
C LEU A 176 12.47 -1.01 -1.62
N ARG A 177 12.97 -1.92 -0.80
CA ARG A 177 12.75 -1.90 0.64
C ARG A 177 13.75 -0.98 1.31
N ALA A 178 13.25 -0.06 2.11
CA ALA A 178 14.10 0.81 2.91
C ALA A 178 14.84 0.02 4.01
N PRO A 179 16.00 0.48 4.45
CA PRO A 179 16.61 0.01 5.68
C PRO A 179 15.65 0.06 6.86
N GLY A 180 15.71 -0.92 7.74
CA GLY A 180 14.83 -0.98 8.91
C GLY A 180 15.20 -2.11 9.84
N ARG A 181 14.98 -1.94 11.14
CA ARG A 181 15.37 -2.86 12.20
C ARG A 181 14.20 -3.19 13.11
N PRO A 182 14.16 -4.40 13.68
CA PRO A 182 13.10 -4.81 14.61
C PRO A 182 13.06 -3.93 15.86
N GLU A 183 14.21 -3.43 16.34
CA GLU A 183 14.33 -2.62 17.55
C GLU A 183 13.56 -1.29 17.42
N ASN A 184 13.45 -0.74 16.21
CA ASN A 184 12.65 0.45 15.94
C ASN A 184 11.26 0.11 15.34
N GLY A 185 10.87 -1.16 15.34
CA GLY A 185 9.61 -1.64 14.77
C GLY A 185 9.53 -1.49 13.26
N TRP A 186 10.66 -1.61 12.56
CA TRP A 186 10.77 -1.57 11.11
C TRP A 186 10.39 -0.22 10.46
N ARG A 187 10.33 0.85 11.28
CA ARG A 187 9.94 2.18 10.80
C ARG A 187 10.97 2.78 9.85
N TYR A 188 10.48 3.67 9.01
CA TYR A 188 11.36 4.58 8.30
C TYR A 188 12.07 5.51 9.30
N THR A 189 13.25 5.93 8.90
CA THR A 189 13.94 7.07 9.48
C THR A 189 14.32 8.03 8.34
N PRO A 190 14.58 9.30 8.62
CA PRO A 190 15.10 10.24 7.62
C PRO A 190 16.31 9.68 6.87
N GLU A 191 17.21 8.99 7.56
CA GLU A 191 18.41 8.38 6.99
C GLU A 191 18.04 7.24 6.03
N SER A 192 17.06 6.40 6.39
CA SER A 192 16.63 5.28 5.55
C SER A 192 16.00 5.75 4.23
N ILE A 193 15.29 6.87 4.24
CA ILE A 193 14.71 7.49 3.05
C ILE A 193 15.81 8.04 2.14
N ARG A 194 16.77 8.79 2.71
CA ARG A 194 17.93 9.31 1.97
C ARG A 194 18.77 8.19 1.38
N ALA A 195 19.03 7.13 2.16
CA ALA A 195 19.77 5.96 1.70
C ALA A 195 19.12 5.28 0.49
N CYS A 196 17.79 5.21 0.43
CA CYS A 196 17.07 4.69 -0.74
C CYS A 196 17.26 5.57 -1.98
N ALA A 197 17.23 6.90 -1.84
CA ALA A 197 17.47 7.82 -2.95
C ALA A 197 18.90 7.68 -3.50
N ASP A 198 19.89 7.63 -2.61
CA ASP A 198 21.29 7.45 -2.99
C ASP A 198 21.53 6.10 -3.64
N PHE A 199 20.96 5.04 -3.11
CA PHE A 199 21.03 3.70 -3.67
C PHE A 199 20.41 3.66 -5.08
N ALA A 200 19.21 4.22 -5.25
CA ALA A 200 18.56 4.30 -6.56
C ALA A 200 19.45 4.98 -7.58
N LYS A 201 20.03 6.13 -7.21
CA LYS A 201 20.97 6.88 -8.07
C LYS A 201 22.20 6.06 -8.42
N GLN A 202 22.79 5.34 -7.48
CA GLN A 202 23.94 4.44 -7.73
C GLN A 202 23.58 3.33 -8.73
N GLN A 203 22.33 2.88 -8.72
CA GLN A 203 21.81 1.87 -9.65
C GLN A 203 21.38 2.48 -11.00
N GLY A 204 21.58 3.78 -11.23
CA GLY A 204 21.13 4.49 -12.43
C GLY A 204 19.59 4.54 -12.54
N ARG A 205 18.87 4.52 -11.43
CA ARG A 205 17.42 4.52 -11.36
C ARG A 205 16.90 5.75 -10.63
N ASN A 206 15.63 6.08 -10.88
CA ASN A 206 14.93 7.10 -10.10
C ASN A 206 14.00 6.45 -9.07
N VAL A 207 13.67 7.20 -8.05
CA VAL A 207 12.55 6.86 -7.17
C VAL A 207 11.27 7.46 -7.75
N ALA A 208 10.22 6.65 -7.86
CA ALA A 208 8.90 7.10 -8.31
C ALA A 208 8.07 7.63 -7.15
N GLY A 209 8.29 7.11 -5.95
CA GLY A 209 7.57 7.54 -4.75
C GLY A 209 7.90 6.73 -3.51
N LEU A 210 7.40 7.21 -2.38
CA LEU A 210 7.45 6.57 -1.07
C LEU A 210 6.04 6.18 -0.63
N VAL A 211 5.88 4.99 -0.03
CA VAL A 211 4.63 4.57 0.62
C VAL A 211 4.79 4.70 2.13
N LEU A 212 3.92 5.47 2.77
CA LEU A 212 3.79 5.57 4.22
C LEU A 212 2.45 4.97 4.64
N THR A 213 2.48 3.86 5.38
CA THR A 213 1.29 3.17 5.87
C THR A 213 1.13 3.44 7.37
N SER A 214 -0.03 3.93 7.79
CA SER A 214 -0.32 4.18 9.21
C SER A 214 -1.83 4.08 9.50
N PRO A 215 -2.26 3.24 10.45
CA PRO A 215 -1.51 2.16 11.08
C PRO A 215 -0.93 1.17 10.08
N ASP A 216 0.24 0.62 10.37
CA ASP A 216 0.99 -0.22 9.43
C ASP A 216 0.57 -1.69 9.48
N ASN A 217 0.51 -2.30 8.33
CA ASN A 217 0.40 -3.74 8.15
C ASN A 217 1.74 -4.27 7.58
N PRO A 218 2.48 -5.16 8.27
CA PRO A 218 2.00 -6.08 9.31
C PRO A 218 2.35 -5.69 10.75
N THR A 219 2.99 -4.58 11.01
CA THR A 219 3.57 -4.28 12.32
C THR A 219 2.55 -3.82 13.37
N GLY A 220 1.37 -3.36 12.92
CA GLY A 220 0.32 -2.81 13.78
C GLY A 220 0.65 -1.43 14.37
N ARG A 221 1.76 -0.81 13.95
CA ARG A 221 2.19 0.48 14.52
C ARG A 221 1.46 1.64 13.90
N THR A 222 1.07 2.57 14.74
CA THR A 222 0.62 3.90 14.31
C THR A 222 1.83 4.85 14.32
N THR A 223 2.06 5.53 13.22
CA THR A 223 3.06 6.59 13.10
C THR A 223 2.35 7.92 13.34
N PRO A 224 2.79 8.72 14.33
CA PRO A 224 2.21 10.04 14.57
C PRO A 224 2.21 10.92 13.32
N ILE A 225 1.21 11.79 13.17
CA ILE A 225 1.07 12.60 11.96
C ILE A 225 2.26 13.54 11.74
N GLU A 226 2.82 14.06 12.81
CA GLU A 226 4.00 14.93 12.76
C GLU A 226 5.21 14.19 12.20
N GLU A 227 5.39 12.92 12.60
CA GLU A 227 6.44 12.05 12.06
C GLU A 227 6.19 11.71 10.58
N GLN A 228 4.92 11.44 10.19
CA GLN A 228 4.57 11.22 8.79
C GLN A 228 4.88 12.44 7.93
N ILE A 229 4.57 13.64 8.42
CA ILE A 229 4.87 14.91 7.74
C ILE A 229 6.38 15.12 7.60
N GLU A 230 7.15 14.83 8.65
CA GLU A 230 8.61 14.92 8.62
C GLU A 230 9.21 13.98 7.57
N LEU A 231 8.79 12.69 7.59
CA LEU A 231 9.24 11.71 6.62
C LEU A 231 8.88 12.11 5.17
N ALA A 232 7.68 12.67 4.96
CA ALA A 232 7.26 13.16 3.66
C ALA A 232 8.12 14.34 3.19
N LYS A 233 8.46 15.30 4.08
CA LYS A 233 9.37 16.40 3.77
C LYS A 233 10.75 15.88 3.37
N VAL A 234 11.31 14.95 4.13
CA VAL A 234 12.61 14.34 3.83
C VAL A 234 12.57 13.61 2.47
N ALA A 235 11.48 12.93 2.15
CA ALA A 235 11.32 12.29 0.85
C ALA A 235 11.35 13.32 -0.29
N LEU A 236 10.56 14.38 -0.19
CA LEU A 236 10.53 15.46 -1.19
C LEU A 236 11.90 16.13 -1.33
N GLU A 237 12.58 16.44 -0.24
CA GLU A 237 13.95 17.00 -0.22
C GLU A 237 14.98 16.04 -0.86
N SER A 238 14.74 14.73 -0.76
CA SER A 238 15.58 13.69 -1.37
C SER A 238 15.23 13.40 -2.82
N GLY A 239 14.31 14.17 -3.43
CA GLY A 239 13.94 14.08 -4.84
C GLY A 239 12.84 13.06 -5.15
N TYR A 240 12.10 12.57 -4.15
CA TYR A 240 10.92 11.75 -4.41
C TYR A 240 9.79 12.62 -4.97
N PRO A 241 9.24 12.33 -6.15
CA PRO A 241 8.17 13.15 -6.71
C PRO A 241 6.82 12.93 -6.03
N PHE A 242 6.62 11.79 -5.35
CA PHE A 242 5.37 11.46 -4.68
C PHE A 242 5.60 10.83 -3.32
N VAL A 243 4.68 11.12 -2.39
CA VAL A 243 4.48 10.38 -1.15
C VAL A 243 3.04 9.90 -1.12
N LEU A 244 2.85 8.60 -1.02
CA LEU A 244 1.56 7.95 -0.89
C LEU A 244 1.31 7.61 0.57
N PHE A 245 0.31 8.24 1.19
CA PHE A 245 -0.17 7.86 2.51
C PHE A 245 -1.23 6.79 2.36
N ASP A 246 -0.96 5.59 2.83
CA ASP A 246 -1.94 4.52 2.92
C ASP A 246 -2.55 4.50 4.33
N TRP A 247 -3.70 5.11 4.46
CA TRP A 247 -4.44 5.23 5.70
C TRP A 247 -5.63 4.28 5.76
N ILE A 248 -5.52 3.11 5.17
CA ILE A 248 -6.61 2.13 5.15
C ILE A 248 -7.11 1.76 6.55
N TYR A 249 -6.25 1.85 7.55
CA TYR A 249 -6.57 1.54 8.95
C TYR A 249 -6.73 2.76 9.86
N HIS A 250 -6.71 4.00 9.35
CA HIS A 250 -6.71 5.20 10.19
C HIS A 250 -7.91 5.30 11.14
N TRP A 251 -9.05 4.72 10.77
CA TRP A 251 -10.28 4.71 11.56
C TRP A 251 -10.35 3.53 12.56
N VAL A 252 -9.36 2.64 12.59
CA VAL A 252 -9.22 1.54 13.57
C VAL A 252 -8.46 1.99 14.81
N THR A 253 -8.04 3.24 14.87
CA THR A 253 -7.40 3.86 16.02
C THR A 253 -8.43 4.60 16.88
N ASP A 254 -8.04 5.00 18.09
CA ASP A 254 -8.87 5.83 18.97
C ASP A 254 -9.02 7.26 18.45
N THR A 255 -8.16 7.65 17.51
CA THR A 255 -8.24 8.93 16.80
C THR A 255 -9.21 8.79 15.61
N GLY A 256 -10.17 9.68 15.51
CA GLY A 256 -11.09 9.71 14.38
C GLY A 256 -10.41 10.25 13.10
N PRO A 257 -11.08 10.15 11.93
CA PRO A 257 -10.57 10.69 10.67
C PRO A 257 -10.23 12.19 10.71
N SER A 258 -10.82 12.90 11.68
CA SER A 258 -10.60 14.34 11.87
C SER A 258 -9.29 14.69 12.57
N ASP A 259 -8.59 13.71 13.09
CA ASP A 259 -7.37 13.90 13.86
C ASP A 259 -6.10 13.50 13.06
N ILE A 260 -6.27 13.32 11.73
CA ILE A 260 -5.19 13.03 10.79
C ILE A 260 -4.72 14.30 10.09
#